data_f9c96725eddf1f0a69c2e851d2095ce3
#
_entry.id   f9c96725eddf1f0a69c2e851d2095ce3
#
_cell.length_a   1.000
_cell.length_b   1.000
_cell.length_c   1.000
_cell.angle_alpha   90.00
_cell.angle_beta   90.00
_cell.angle_gamma   90.00
#
_symmetry.space_group_name_H-M   'P 1'
#
loop_
_entity.id
_entity.type
_entity.pdbx_description
1 polymer ?
#
loop_
_entity_poly.entity_id
_entity_poly.type
_entity_poly.pdbx_seq_one_letter_code
_entity_poly.pdbx_strand_id
1 'polypeptide(L)'
;MDTVEGGKVVSSENCALISNQSYFQLNLDPPTGSGCTYSPNDCSVGDVDGDGTYEIFMKWDPSNSKDNSQKGKTGNVFIDCYRLDGTRLWRIDLGKNIRAGAHYTQFFVADFDSDGKAEMTCKTADGTVDGLSLIHISEPT
;
A
#
# COMPACT_ATOMS: atom_id res chain seq x y z
N MET A 1 17.22 -10.60 15.44
CA MET A 1 16.10 -11.13 16.27
C MET A 1 16.53 -12.47 16.81
N ASP A 2 16.35 -12.76 18.09
CA ASP A 2 16.78 -14.02 18.70
C ASP A 2 15.55 -14.87 18.99
N THR A 3 15.60 -16.14 18.58
CA THR A 3 14.61 -17.14 19.00
C THR A 3 15.11 -17.81 20.25
N VAL A 4 14.30 -17.82 21.30
CA VAL A 4 14.68 -18.37 22.62
C VAL A 4 13.77 -19.53 22.99
N GLU A 5 14.36 -20.68 23.25
CA GLU A 5 13.66 -21.88 23.77
C GLU A 5 14.30 -22.30 25.09
N GLY A 6 13.47 -22.51 26.12
CA GLY A 6 13.96 -22.94 27.44
C GLY A 6 15.01 -22.02 28.07
N GLY A 7 14.97 -20.72 27.76
CA GLY A 7 15.94 -19.74 28.23
C GLY A 7 17.29 -19.74 27.50
N LYS A 8 17.41 -20.50 26.40
CA LYS A 8 18.60 -20.49 25.55
C LYS A 8 18.26 -19.92 24.18
N VAL A 9 19.15 -19.08 23.65
CA VAL A 9 19.07 -18.62 22.25
C VAL A 9 19.36 -19.81 21.34
N VAL A 10 18.37 -20.22 20.52
CA VAL A 10 18.48 -21.35 19.59
C VAL A 10 18.75 -20.90 18.15
N SER A 11 18.39 -19.67 17.84
CA SER A 11 18.79 -19.03 16.58
C SER A 11 18.89 -17.53 16.76
N SER A 12 19.76 -16.90 15.99
CA SER A 12 19.97 -15.44 16.01
C SER A 12 20.11 -14.94 14.59
N GLU A 13 19.26 -14.00 14.21
CA GLU A 13 19.31 -13.33 12.91
C GLU A 13 19.71 -11.87 13.09
N ASN A 14 20.65 -11.42 12.29
CA ASN A 14 21.06 -10.03 12.27
C ASN A 14 20.03 -9.22 11.47
N CYS A 15 19.37 -8.28 12.15
CA CYS A 15 18.59 -7.27 11.47
C CYS A 15 19.54 -6.19 10.92
N ALA A 16 19.48 -5.91 9.63
CA ALA A 16 20.16 -4.77 9.05
C ALA A 16 19.56 -3.49 9.61
N LEU A 17 20.42 -2.57 10.07
CA LEU A 17 19.99 -1.22 10.41
C LEU A 17 19.78 -0.45 9.10
N ILE A 18 18.56 0.03 8.87
CA ILE A 18 18.23 0.86 7.71
C ILE A 18 18.84 2.26 7.87
N SER A 19 19.02 2.71 9.10
CA SER A 19 19.54 4.04 9.41
C SER A 19 20.15 4.07 10.82
N ASN A 20 21.15 4.94 11.03
CA ASN A 20 21.69 5.26 12.35
C ASN A 20 20.81 6.26 13.12
N GLN A 21 19.69 6.68 12.55
CA GLN A 21 18.73 7.60 13.15
C GLN A 21 17.55 6.81 13.72
N SER A 22 16.83 7.42 14.68
CA SER A 22 15.61 6.86 15.26
C SER A 22 14.43 6.84 14.29
N TYR A 23 14.60 7.34 13.08
CA TYR A 23 13.64 7.33 11.98
C TYR A 23 14.38 7.13 10.65
N PHE A 24 13.66 6.69 9.61
CA PHE A 24 14.13 6.83 8.26
C PHE A 24 13.12 7.64 7.44
N GLN A 25 13.59 8.34 6.42
CA GLN A 25 12.78 9.19 5.56
C GLN A 25 12.62 8.53 4.20
N LEU A 26 11.38 8.34 3.80
CA LEU A 26 11.02 7.85 2.47
C LEU A 26 10.55 9.03 1.62
N ASN A 27 11.18 9.24 0.46
CA ASN A 27 10.72 10.22 -0.50
C ASN A 27 9.64 9.60 -1.38
N LEU A 28 8.43 10.14 -1.28
CA LEU A 28 7.28 9.66 -2.02
C LEU A 28 7.07 10.49 -3.29
N ASP A 29 6.43 9.89 -4.30
CA ASP A 29 6.06 10.52 -5.57
C ASP A 29 4.53 10.69 -5.64
N PRO A 30 3.96 11.84 -5.21
CA PRO A 30 2.52 12.04 -5.19
C PRO A 30 1.88 11.93 -6.57
N PRO A 31 0.67 11.34 -6.69
CA PRO A 31 -0.07 11.35 -7.94
C PRO A 31 -0.35 12.77 -8.43
N THR A 32 -0.40 12.94 -9.75
CA THR A 32 -0.70 14.23 -10.41
C THR A 32 -1.79 14.07 -11.46
N GLY A 33 -2.35 15.19 -11.95
CA GLY A 33 -3.22 15.19 -13.13
C GLY A 33 -4.71 15.05 -12.87
N SER A 34 -5.18 14.95 -11.62
CA SER A 34 -6.59 14.75 -11.26
C SER A 34 -7.32 16.03 -10.82
N GLY A 35 -6.67 17.19 -10.92
CA GLY A 35 -7.23 18.47 -10.46
C GLY A 35 -7.30 18.62 -8.93
N CYS A 36 -6.68 17.72 -8.18
CA CYS A 36 -6.51 17.78 -6.73
C CYS A 36 -5.05 17.46 -6.35
N THR A 37 -4.66 17.82 -5.15
CA THR A 37 -3.40 17.39 -4.54
C THR A 37 -3.61 16.12 -3.74
N TYR A 38 -2.52 15.41 -3.45
CA TYR A 38 -2.56 14.15 -2.72
C TYR A 38 -1.67 14.19 -1.50
N SER A 39 -2.10 13.56 -0.44
CA SER A 39 -1.31 13.31 0.76
C SER A 39 -1.27 11.84 1.10
N PRO A 40 -0.16 11.36 1.70
CA PRO A 40 -0.10 10.01 2.24
C PRO A 40 -1.19 9.80 3.29
N ASN A 41 -1.80 8.63 3.29
CA ASN A 41 -2.83 8.24 4.24
C ASN A 41 -2.44 6.89 4.88
N ASP A 42 -3.34 5.90 4.89
CA ASP A 42 -3.05 4.60 5.48
C ASP A 42 -1.90 3.90 4.78
N CYS A 43 -1.06 3.21 5.54
CA CYS A 43 -0.03 2.32 5.01
C CYS A 43 -0.08 0.95 5.67
N SER A 44 0.49 -0.01 4.96
CA SER A 44 0.75 -1.36 5.41
C SER A 44 2.11 -1.81 4.91
N VAL A 45 2.59 -2.94 5.37
CA VAL A 45 3.88 -3.49 4.95
C VAL A 45 3.74 -4.97 4.62
N GLY A 46 4.57 -5.44 3.69
CA GLY A 46 4.66 -6.85 3.33
C GLY A 46 5.83 -7.08 2.39
N ASP A 47 6.38 -8.28 2.41
CA ASP A 47 7.46 -8.72 1.53
C ASP A 47 6.85 -9.20 0.22
N VAL A 48 6.87 -8.36 -0.84
CA VAL A 48 6.18 -8.65 -2.11
C VAL A 48 7.00 -9.52 -3.06
N ASP A 49 8.30 -9.59 -2.87
CA ASP A 49 9.18 -10.37 -3.76
C ASP A 49 9.84 -11.59 -3.06
N GLY A 50 9.63 -11.75 -1.76
CA GLY A 50 10.13 -12.89 -1.00
C GLY A 50 11.61 -12.78 -0.65
N ASP A 51 12.17 -11.56 -0.65
CA ASP A 51 13.59 -11.34 -0.36
C ASP A 51 13.90 -11.17 1.14
N GLY A 52 12.87 -11.15 1.99
CA GLY A 52 12.97 -10.94 3.43
C GLY A 52 12.96 -9.47 3.86
N THR A 53 12.84 -8.55 2.91
CA THR A 53 12.69 -7.10 3.16
C THR A 53 11.26 -6.69 2.90
N TYR A 54 10.67 -5.92 3.81
CA TYR A 54 9.29 -5.46 3.63
C TYR A 54 9.22 -4.22 2.74
N GLU A 55 8.30 -4.23 1.79
CA GLU A 55 7.84 -3.07 1.06
C GLU A 55 6.74 -2.35 1.82
N ILE A 56 6.56 -1.07 1.48
CA ILE A 56 5.54 -0.19 2.06
C ILE A 56 4.43 0.03 1.04
N PHE A 57 3.23 -0.34 1.42
CA PHE A 57 2.00 -0.04 0.67
C PHE A 57 1.42 1.27 1.21
N MET A 58 1.22 2.24 0.33
CA MET A 58 0.80 3.59 0.69
C MET A 58 -0.46 3.97 -0.07
N LYS A 59 -1.52 4.28 0.66
CA LYS A 59 -2.74 4.87 0.09
C LYS A 59 -2.63 6.39 0.00
N TRP A 60 -3.00 6.94 -1.13
CA TRP A 60 -3.05 8.38 -1.38
C TRP A 60 -4.46 8.92 -1.25
N ASP A 61 -4.63 9.95 -0.41
CA ASP A 61 -5.90 10.63 -0.20
C ASP A 61 -5.93 11.95 -0.98
N PRO A 62 -6.93 12.15 -1.89
CA PRO A 62 -7.07 13.39 -2.62
C PRO A 62 -7.58 14.53 -1.72
N SER A 63 -7.12 15.75 -1.94
CA SER A 63 -7.49 16.93 -1.16
C SER A 63 -8.99 17.25 -1.15
N ASN A 64 -9.76 16.66 -2.07
CA ASN A 64 -11.21 16.77 -2.14
C ASN A 64 -11.95 15.51 -1.65
N SER A 65 -11.29 14.67 -0.87
CA SER A 65 -11.91 13.50 -0.23
C SER A 65 -13.14 13.91 0.58
N LYS A 66 -14.09 12.98 0.69
CA LYS A 66 -15.38 13.25 1.34
C LYS A 66 -15.82 12.04 2.14
N ASP A 67 -16.18 12.29 3.39
CA ASP A 67 -16.74 11.26 4.23
C ASP A 67 -18.19 10.87 3.82
N ASN A 68 -18.72 9.82 4.41
CA ASN A 68 -20.04 9.27 4.10
C ASN A 68 -21.20 10.26 4.30
N SER A 69 -21.03 11.24 5.20
CA SER A 69 -22.01 12.32 5.45
C SER A 69 -22.00 13.42 4.38
N GLN A 70 -20.99 13.46 3.52
CA GLN A 70 -20.80 14.52 2.54
C GLN A 70 -21.19 14.06 1.14
N LYS A 71 -21.84 14.92 0.36
CA LYS A 71 -22.20 14.65 -1.04
C LYS A 71 -21.12 15.14 -2.00
N GLY A 72 -21.06 14.54 -3.19
CA GLY A 72 -20.25 14.97 -4.31
C GLY A 72 -19.19 13.96 -4.72
N LYS A 73 -18.51 14.26 -5.82
CA LYS A 73 -17.41 13.44 -6.37
C LYS A 73 -16.12 13.74 -5.63
N THR A 74 -15.23 12.78 -5.60
CA THR A 74 -13.86 12.91 -5.10
C THR A 74 -12.87 12.67 -6.22
N GLY A 75 -11.62 13.03 -6.00
CA GLY A 75 -10.50 12.52 -6.82
C GLY A 75 -10.37 11.00 -6.69
N ASN A 76 -9.61 10.40 -7.59
CA ASN A 76 -9.30 8.98 -7.53
C ASN A 76 -8.46 8.68 -6.29
N VAL A 77 -8.57 7.46 -5.78
CA VAL A 77 -7.66 6.93 -4.76
C VAL A 77 -6.58 6.15 -5.47
N PHE A 78 -5.34 6.34 -5.06
CA PHE A 78 -4.21 5.55 -5.55
C PHE A 78 -3.63 4.73 -4.40
N ILE A 79 -3.08 3.58 -4.74
CA ILE A 79 -2.28 2.77 -3.83
C ILE A 79 -0.95 2.49 -4.52
N ASP A 80 0.13 2.82 -3.84
CA ASP A 80 1.50 2.60 -4.29
C ASP A 80 2.17 1.53 -3.46
N CYS A 81 3.14 0.86 -4.05
CA CYS A 81 4.10 0.03 -3.35
C CYS A 81 5.50 0.60 -3.51
N TYR A 82 6.22 0.77 -2.41
CA TYR A 82 7.57 1.34 -2.37
C TYR A 82 8.53 0.39 -1.69
N ARG A 83 9.73 0.29 -2.24
CA ARG A 83 10.89 -0.22 -1.51
C ARG A 83 11.37 0.78 -0.47
N LEU A 84 12.14 0.30 0.50
CA LEU A 84 12.69 1.15 1.57
C LEU A 84 13.72 2.19 1.05
N ASP A 85 14.23 2.02 -0.16
CA ASP A 85 15.10 3.02 -0.82
C ASP A 85 14.32 4.15 -1.53
N GLY A 86 12.98 4.09 -1.52
CA GLY A 86 12.10 5.06 -2.18
C GLY A 86 11.71 4.70 -3.61
N THR A 87 12.17 3.57 -4.13
CA THR A 87 11.76 3.09 -5.45
C THR A 87 10.29 2.68 -5.43
N ARG A 88 9.47 3.33 -6.25
CA ARG A 88 8.09 2.90 -6.45
C ARG A 88 8.05 1.70 -7.40
N LEU A 89 7.56 0.57 -6.91
CA LEU A 89 7.42 -0.66 -7.69
C LEU A 89 6.22 -0.59 -8.63
N TRP A 90 5.08 -0.13 -8.12
CA TRP A 90 3.85 0.01 -8.88
C TRP A 90 2.90 1.04 -8.24
N ARG A 91 1.91 1.45 -9.02
CA ARG A 91 0.79 2.30 -8.62
C ARG A 91 -0.50 1.73 -9.18
N ILE A 92 -1.52 1.63 -8.34
CA ILE A 92 -2.88 1.28 -8.75
C ILE A 92 -3.73 2.55 -8.69
N ASP A 93 -4.45 2.85 -9.76
CA ASP A 93 -5.51 3.85 -9.79
C ASP A 93 -6.84 3.14 -9.57
N LEU A 94 -7.50 3.36 -8.44
CA LEU A 94 -8.79 2.74 -8.15
C LEU A 94 -9.95 3.32 -8.99
N GLY A 95 -9.68 4.40 -9.73
CA GLY A 95 -10.61 4.95 -10.69
C GLY A 95 -11.71 5.82 -10.08
N LYS A 96 -12.45 6.46 -10.98
CA LYS A 96 -13.50 7.43 -10.63
C LYS A 96 -14.71 6.85 -9.90
N ASN A 97 -14.87 5.53 -9.92
CA ASN A 97 -16.01 4.82 -9.31
C ASN A 97 -15.71 4.37 -7.88
N ILE A 98 -14.48 4.56 -7.41
CA ILE A 98 -14.10 4.36 -6.01
C ILE A 98 -14.02 5.74 -5.34
N ARG A 99 -14.79 5.90 -4.25
CA ARG A 99 -14.87 7.15 -3.50
C ARG A 99 -13.73 7.25 -2.50
N ALA A 100 -13.11 8.43 -2.41
CA ALA A 100 -12.12 8.75 -1.38
C ALA A 100 -12.79 9.34 -0.13
N GLY A 101 -12.32 8.93 1.04
CA GLY A 101 -12.74 9.45 2.33
C GLY A 101 -12.17 8.62 3.47
N ALA A 102 -12.26 9.13 4.70
CA ALA A 102 -11.65 8.52 5.88
C ALA A 102 -12.11 7.08 6.17
N HIS A 103 -13.32 6.72 5.74
CA HIS A 103 -13.92 5.41 5.97
C HIS A 103 -14.05 4.57 4.69
N TYR A 104 -13.38 4.98 3.60
CA TYR A 104 -13.43 4.31 2.31
C TYR A 104 -12.09 3.74 1.90
N THR A 105 -12.13 2.75 0.99
CA THR A 105 -10.93 2.21 0.33
C THR A 105 -9.89 1.63 1.29
N GLN A 106 -10.35 0.82 2.22
CA GLN A 106 -9.45 0.01 3.03
C GLN A 106 -8.82 -1.09 2.19
N PHE A 107 -7.61 -1.48 2.54
CA PHE A 107 -6.88 -2.54 1.89
C PHE A 107 -6.17 -3.41 2.94
N PHE A 108 -5.84 -4.63 2.56
CA PHE A 108 -5.11 -5.57 3.40
C PHE A 108 -3.91 -6.10 2.64
N VAL A 109 -2.84 -6.34 3.37
CA VAL A 109 -1.60 -6.91 2.86
C VAL A 109 -1.27 -8.12 3.70
N ALA A 110 -1.12 -9.28 3.07
CA ALA A 110 -0.69 -10.52 3.69
C ALA A 110 -0.27 -11.51 2.60
N ASP A 111 0.45 -12.53 2.99
CA ASP A 111 0.66 -13.74 2.17
C ASP A 111 -0.63 -14.58 2.24
N PHE A 112 -1.52 -14.43 1.24
CA PHE A 112 -2.84 -15.07 1.24
C PHE A 112 -2.81 -16.50 0.70
N ASP A 113 -1.84 -16.85 -0.11
CA ASP A 113 -1.72 -18.17 -0.71
C ASP A 113 -0.58 -19.03 -0.13
N SER A 114 0.17 -18.47 0.83
CA SER A 114 1.27 -19.11 1.54
C SER A 114 2.46 -19.46 0.64
N ASP A 115 2.74 -18.61 -0.35
CA ASP A 115 3.91 -18.75 -1.22
C ASP A 115 5.17 -18.04 -0.69
N GLY A 116 5.04 -17.32 0.43
CA GLY A 116 6.11 -16.55 1.08
C GLY A 116 6.23 -15.13 0.60
N LYS A 117 5.29 -14.64 -0.24
CA LYS A 117 5.20 -13.27 -0.70
C LYS A 117 3.90 -12.63 -0.23
N ALA A 118 3.90 -11.33 -0.11
CA ALA A 118 2.71 -10.60 0.31
C ALA A 118 1.91 -10.10 -0.90
N GLU A 119 0.62 -10.37 -0.90
CA GLU A 119 -0.36 -9.80 -1.80
C GLU A 119 -1.10 -8.66 -1.12
N MET A 120 -1.73 -7.82 -1.95
CA MET A 120 -2.65 -6.81 -1.51
C MET A 120 -4.06 -7.09 -2.03
N THR A 121 -5.05 -7.00 -1.15
CA THR A 121 -6.46 -7.01 -1.53
C THR A 121 -7.13 -5.68 -1.19
N CYS A 122 -7.92 -5.16 -2.11
CA CYS A 122 -8.70 -3.94 -1.92
C CYS A 122 -10.00 -3.99 -2.74
N LYS A 123 -10.91 -3.05 -2.45
CA LYS A 123 -12.11 -2.88 -3.25
C LYS A 123 -11.75 -2.24 -4.59
N THR A 124 -12.23 -2.84 -5.67
CA THR A 124 -12.12 -2.33 -7.04
C THR A 124 -13.49 -2.01 -7.63
N ALA A 125 -13.52 -1.31 -8.77
CA ALA A 125 -14.71 -0.99 -9.54
C ALA A 125 -14.32 -0.83 -11.01
N ASP A 126 -15.32 -0.70 -11.89
CA ASP A 126 -15.08 -0.40 -13.30
C ASP A 126 -14.22 0.86 -13.46
N GLY A 127 -13.14 0.74 -14.23
CA GLY A 127 -12.17 1.81 -14.43
C GLY A 127 -11.02 1.81 -13.43
N THR A 128 -10.89 0.78 -12.58
CA THR A 128 -9.65 0.53 -11.83
C THR A 128 -8.57 0.06 -12.79
N VAL A 129 -7.38 0.67 -12.70
CA VAL A 129 -6.21 0.34 -13.52
C VAL A 129 -5.05 0.01 -12.59
N ASP A 130 -4.50 -1.17 -12.73
CA ASP A 130 -3.28 -1.55 -12.03
C ASP A 130 -2.03 -1.01 -12.74
N GLY A 131 -0.89 -1.06 -12.06
CA GLY A 131 0.38 -0.59 -12.60
C GLY A 131 0.93 -1.40 -13.78
N LEU A 132 0.28 -2.51 -14.12
CA LEU A 132 0.61 -3.39 -15.25
C LEU A 132 -0.32 -3.15 -16.45
N SER A 133 -1.22 -2.18 -16.37
CA SER A 133 -2.24 -1.86 -17.38
C SER A 133 -3.29 -2.97 -17.58
N LEU A 134 -3.44 -3.86 -16.61
CA LEU A 134 -4.51 -4.84 -16.59
C LEU A 134 -5.77 -4.22 -15.99
N ILE A 135 -6.85 -4.24 -16.73
CA ILE A 135 -8.18 -3.85 -16.22
C ILE A 135 -8.78 -5.10 -15.57
N HIS A 136 -8.83 -5.10 -14.24
CA HIS A 136 -9.57 -6.13 -13.53
C HIS A 136 -11.05 -5.77 -13.52
N ILE A 137 -11.82 -6.44 -14.36
CA ILE A 137 -13.29 -6.41 -14.32
C ILE A 137 -13.70 -7.48 -13.31
N SER A 138 -14.10 -7.06 -12.11
CA SER A 138 -14.78 -7.98 -11.21
C SER A 138 -16.19 -8.19 -11.75
N GLU A 139 -16.48 -9.39 -12.23
CA GLU A 139 -17.83 -9.80 -12.57
C GLU A 139 -18.71 -9.68 -11.30
N PRO A 140 -19.87 -9.03 -11.36
CA PRO A 140 -20.79 -9.05 -10.24
C PRO A 140 -21.34 -10.47 -10.08
N THR A 141 -21.06 -11.07 -8.95
CA THR A 141 -21.71 -12.31 -8.51
C THR A 141 -23.09 -12.02 -7.98
#